data_c630a278a24adc2536fcf3966afb3fec
#
_entry.id   c630a278a24adc2536fcf3966afb3fec
#
_cell.length_a   1.000
_cell.length_b   1.000
_cell.length_c   1.000
_cell.angle_alpha   90.00
_cell.angle_beta   90.00
_cell.angle_gamma   90.00
#
_symmetry.space_group_name_H-M   'P 1'
#
loop_
_entity.id
_entity.type
_entity.pdbx_description
1 polymer ?
#
loop_
_entity_poly.entity_id
_entity_poly.type
_entity_poly.pdbx_seq_one_letter_code
_entity_poly.pdbx_strand_id
1 'polypeptide(L)'
;MLWLLRHGDAEDGTPDAERELTDKGRAQSRAAGAALRALGVRLDACLTSPKLRASQTAELACEVLDVEPQLEPKLSGGPFDAEALSAGLGDEVLLVGHDPDFSMAVHSLTGAQVRMKKGGLAGIEKGELKVLLRPAELDRIASS
;
A
#
# COMPACT_ATOMS: atom_id res chain seq x y z
N MET A 1 8.03 -11.26 -1.47
CA MET A 1 7.73 -9.97 -2.16
C MET A 1 7.36 -8.90 -1.15
N LEU A 2 7.92 -7.74 -1.28
CA LEU A 2 7.53 -6.57 -0.51
C LEU A 2 6.56 -5.74 -1.36
N TRP A 3 5.37 -5.49 -0.82
CA TRP A 3 4.32 -4.73 -1.50
C TRP A 3 4.18 -3.35 -0.86
N LEU A 4 4.10 -2.32 -1.69
CA LEU A 4 3.86 -0.95 -1.26
C LEU A 4 2.54 -0.47 -1.87
N LEU A 5 1.57 -0.11 -1.03
CA LEU A 5 0.28 0.40 -1.46
C LEU A 5 0.12 1.85 -0.96
N ARG A 6 0.06 2.79 -1.89
CA ARG A 6 -0.26 4.17 -1.54
C ARG A 6 -1.75 4.25 -1.19
N HIS A 7 -2.08 5.00 -0.12
CA HIS A 7 -3.48 5.16 0.29
C HIS A 7 -4.36 5.64 -0.87
N GLY A 8 -5.64 5.31 -0.80
CA GLY A 8 -6.64 5.71 -1.79
C GLY A 8 -6.98 7.19 -1.72
N ASP A 9 -7.86 7.63 -2.63
CA ASP A 9 -8.35 9.00 -2.67
C ASP A 9 -8.97 9.40 -1.33
N ALA A 10 -8.65 10.59 -0.85
CA ALA A 10 -9.07 11.05 0.47
C ALA A 10 -9.74 12.43 0.40
N GLU A 11 -10.66 12.67 1.35
CA GLU A 11 -11.30 13.96 1.53
C GLU A 11 -10.27 15.03 1.91
N ASP A 12 -10.53 16.27 1.56
CA ASP A 12 -9.79 17.41 2.10
C ASP A 12 -10.22 17.64 3.55
N GLY A 13 -9.44 18.38 4.27
CA GLY A 13 -9.82 18.77 5.63
C GLY A 13 -8.66 18.89 6.59
N THR A 14 -9.01 19.22 7.82
CA THR A 14 -8.07 19.40 8.93
C THR A 14 -8.64 18.75 10.19
N PRO A 15 -7.80 18.20 11.06
CA PRO A 15 -6.35 18.00 10.86
C PRO A 15 -6.05 16.94 9.78
N ASP A 16 -4.89 17.07 9.13
CA ASP A 16 -4.51 16.19 8.03
C ASP A 16 -4.59 14.71 8.38
N ALA A 17 -4.16 14.33 9.58
CA ALA A 17 -4.13 12.93 10.02
C ALA A 17 -5.53 12.29 10.13
N GLU A 18 -6.60 13.09 10.18
CA GLU A 18 -7.99 12.62 10.34
C GLU A 18 -8.79 12.68 9.03
N ARG A 19 -8.13 12.98 7.91
CA ARG A 19 -8.80 12.97 6.60
C ARG A 19 -9.18 11.54 6.24
N GLU A 20 -10.45 11.31 5.96
CA GLU A 20 -10.99 10.01 5.59
C GLU A 20 -10.89 9.76 4.09
N LEU A 21 -10.97 8.50 3.70
CA LEU A 21 -11.11 8.13 2.30
C LEU A 21 -12.45 8.64 1.75
N THR A 22 -12.45 9.01 0.48
CA THR A 22 -13.68 9.21 -0.29
C THR A 22 -14.30 7.84 -0.65
N ASP A 23 -15.51 7.83 -1.18
CA ASP A 23 -16.10 6.60 -1.72
C ASP A 23 -15.22 6.00 -2.81
N LYS A 24 -14.63 6.85 -3.66
CA LYS A 24 -13.66 6.42 -4.68
C LYS A 24 -12.44 5.76 -4.02
N GLY A 25 -11.91 6.36 -2.96
CA GLY A 25 -10.75 5.81 -2.24
C GLY A 25 -11.07 4.47 -1.58
N ARG A 26 -12.27 4.30 -1.04
CA ARG A 26 -12.72 3.02 -0.47
C ARG A 26 -12.79 1.95 -1.54
N ALA A 27 -13.35 2.28 -2.72
CA ALA A 27 -13.40 1.35 -3.84
C ALA A 27 -12.01 0.96 -4.34
N GLN A 28 -11.09 1.94 -4.43
CA GLN A 28 -9.69 1.70 -4.80
C GLN A 28 -9.02 0.74 -3.82
N SER A 29 -9.28 0.90 -2.54
CA SER A 29 -8.67 0.09 -1.48
C SER A 29 -9.17 -1.36 -1.52
N ARG A 30 -10.47 -1.56 -1.70
CA ARG A 30 -11.04 -2.90 -1.87
C ARG A 30 -10.52 -3.56 -3.14
N ALA A 31 -10.41 -2.81 -4.23
CA ALA A 31 -9.87 -3.32 -5.49
C ALA A 31 -8.42 -3.76 -5.35
N ALA A 32 -7.60 -3.03 -4.60
CA ALA A 32 -6.21 -3.42 -4.35
C ALA A 32 -6.15 -4.76 -3.62
N GLY A 33 -6.96 -4.96 -2.60
CA GLY A 33 -7.03 -6.24 -1.88
C GLY A 33 -7.50 -7.37 -2.79
N ALA A 34 -8.57 -7.14 -3.56
CA ALA A 34 -9.11 -8.14 -4.48
C ALA A 34 -8.12 -8.49 -5.60
N ALA A 35 -7.38 -7.50 -6.11
CA ALA A 35 -6.35 -7.72 -7.13
C ALA A 35 -5.20 -8.57 -6.60
N LEU A 36 -4.70 -8.27 -5.41
CA LEU A 36 -3.66 -9.08 -4.77
C LEU A 36 -4.12 -10.52 -4.59
N ARG A 37 -5.35 -10.72 -4.15
CA ARG A 37 -5.93 -12.05 -4.01
C ARG A 37 -6.02 -12.76 -5.37
N ALA A 38 -6.49 -12.08 -6.41
CA ALA A 38 -6.58 -12.64 -7.75
C ALA A 38 -5.20 -13.02 -8.32
N LEU A 39 -4.16 -12.28 -7.93
CA LEU A 39 -2.77 -12.59 -8.29
C LEU A 39 -2.19 -13.74 -7.48
N GLY A 40 -2.94 -14.31 -6.55
CA GLY A 40 -2.47 -15.43 -5.73
C GLY A 40 -1.61 -15.02 -4.54
N VAL A 41 -1.61 -13.75 -4.17
CA VAL A 41 -0.81 -13.26 -3.04
C VAL A 41 -1.49 -13.64 -1.73
N ARG A 42 -0.72 -14.25 -0.83
CA ARG A 42 -1.12 -14.51 0.55
C ARG A 42 -0.18 -13.75 1.47
N LEU A 43 -0.70 -12.71 2.10
CA LEU A 43 0.13 -11.87 2.96
C LEU A 43 0.43 -12.56 4.29
N ASP A 44 1.68 -12.40 4.72
CA ASP A 44 2.10 -12.79 6.07
C ASP A 44 1.85 -11.66 7.07
N ALA A 45 1.94 -10.40 6.61
CA ALA A 45 1.75 -9.24 7.46
C ALA A 45 1.38 -8.00 6.65
N CYS A 46 0.73 -7.05 7.30
CA CYS A 46 0.47 -5.72 6.77
C CYS A 46 0.80 -4.67 7.83
N LEU A 47 1.62 -3.70 7.48
CA LEU A 47 1.91 -2.52 8.30
C LEU A 47 1.34 -1.29 7.62
N THR A 48 0.75 -0.38 8.39
CA THR A 48 0.14 0.84 7.84
C THR A 48 0.50 2.07 8.63
N SER A 49 0.62 3.20 7.92
CA SER A 49 0.62 4.51 8.54
C SER A 49 -0.62 4.67 9.44
N PRO A 50 -0.49 5.29 10.62
CA PRO A 50 -1.65 5.55 11.48
C PRO A 50 -2.55 6.69 10.97
N LYS A 51 -2.15 7.46 9.96
CA LYS A 51 -3.04 8.48 9.37
C LYS A 51 -4.27 7.81 8.81
N LEU A 52 -5.44 8.38 9.08
CA LEU A 52 -6.73 7.72 8.85
C LEU A 52 -6.91 7.20 7.41
N ARG A 53 -6.57 8.01 6.40
CA ARG A 53 -6.68 7.59 4.99
C ARG A 53 -5.85 6.35 4.65
N ALA A 54 -4.71 6.17 5.31
CA ALA A 54 -3.85 5.00 5.10
C ALA A 54 -4.38 3.79 5.89
N SER A 55 -4.75 3.98 7.16
CA SER A 55 -5.28 2.90 7.97
C SER A 55 -6.61 2.36 7.41
N GLN A 56 -7.47 3.23 6.90
CA GLN A 56 -8.71 2.81 6.22
C GLN A 56 -8.40 2.02 4.94
N THR A 57 -7.40 2.47 4.16
CA THR A 57 -6.94 1.71 2.98
C THR A 57 -6.49 0.31 3.38
N ALA A 58 -5.65 0.22 4.40
CA ALA A 58 -5.14 -1.06 4.89
C ALA A 58 -6.27 -1.97 5.39
N GLU A 59 -7.20 -1.44 6.16
CA GLU A 59 -8.34 -2.20 6.68
C GLU A 59 -9.18 -2.79 5.55
N LEU A 60 -9.51 -1.99 4.53
CA LEU A 60 -10.33 -2.44 3.41
C LEU A 60 -9.63 -3.47 2.53
N ALA A 61 -8.35 -3.27 2.25
CA ALA A 61 -7.56 -4.23 1.49
C ALA A 61 -7.37 -5.54 2.27
N CYS A 62 -7.03 -5.45 3.54
CA CYS A 62 -6.75 -6.60 4.40
C CYS A 62 -8.01 -7.40 4.75
N GLU A 63 -9.19 -6.79 4.74
CA GLU A 63 -10.45 -7.49 4.90
C GLU A 63 -10.62 -8.54 3.79
N VAL A 64 -10.26 -8.19 2.56
CA VAL A 64 -10.28 -9.12 1.43
C VAL A 64 -9.18 -10.19 1.55
N LEU A 65 -8.03 -9.81 2.09
CA LEU A 65 -6.84 -10.66 2.16
C LEU A 65 -6.77 -11.50 3.44
N ASP A 66 -7.70 -11.32 4.34
CA ASP A 66 -7.78 -12.06 5.60
C ASP A 66 -6.51 -11.94 6.46
N VAL A 67 -6.01 -10.71 6.60
CA VAL A 67 -4.87 -10.39 7.45
C VAL A 67 -5.19 -9.14 8.27
N GLU A 68 -4.71 -9.06 9.50
CA GLU A 68 -4.93 -7.91 10.38
C GLU A 68 -3.84 -6.86 10.17
N PRO A 69 -4.18 -5.63 9.74
CA PRO A 69 -3.18 -4.59 9.61
C PRO A 69 -2.72 -4.08 10.97
N GLN A 70 -1.42 -3.78 11.08
CA GLN A 70 -0.82 -3.22 12.28
C GLN A 70 -0.33 -1.81 12.01
N LEU A 71 -0.54 -0.91 12.96
CA LEU A 71 -0.08 0.48 12.84
C LEU A 71 1.44 0.54 12.98
N GLU A 72 2.08 1.29 12.08
CA GLU A 72 3.51 1.55 12.11
C GLU A 72 3.75 3.05 11.99
N PRO A 73 4.08 3.72 13.09
CA PRO A 73 4.28 5.18 13.09
C PRO A 73 5.35 5.68 12.12
N LYS A 74 6.35 4.87 11.81
CA LYS A 74 7.41 5.23 10.85
C LYS A 74 6.90 5.44 9.44
N LEU A 75 5.71 4.94 9.11
CA LEU A 75 5.07 5.14 7.81
C LEU A 75 4.23 6.42 7.73
N SER A 76 4.20 7.23 8.80
CA SER A 76 3.36 8.44 8.86
C SER A 76 3.85 9.59 7.99
N GLY A 77 5.09 9.54 7.53
CA GLY A 77 5.70 10.56 6.68
C GLY A 77 7.21 10.59 6.87
N GLY A 78 7.91 11.01 5.83
CA GLY A 78 9.35 11.03 5.80
C GLY A 78 9.97 9.70 5.37
N PRO A 79 11.31 9.68 5.20
CA PRO A 79 12.03 8.47 4.79
C PRO A 79 11.88 7.35 5.81
N PHE A 80 11.84 6.13 5.33
CA PHE A 80 11.79 4.94 6.18
C PHE A 80 12.59 3.81 5.53
N ASP A 81 13.00 2.84 6.33
CA ASP A 81 13.72 1.65 5.87
C ASP A 81 12.72 0.49 5.72
N ALA A 82 12.25 0.27 4.50
CA ALA A 82 11.23 -0.76 4.21
C ALA A 82 11.72 -2.16 4.53
N GLU A 83 13.00 -2.45 4.30
CA GLU A 83 13.57 -3.76 4.60
C GLU A 83 13.62 -4.00 6.11
N ALA A 84 14.02 -2.99 6.88
CA ALA A 84 14.04 -3.09 8.33
C ALA A 84 12.64 -3.27 8.91
N LEU A 85 11.64 -2.52 8.40
CA LEU A 85 10.26 -2.64 8.87
C LEU A 85 9.65 -4.01 8.59
N SER A 86 9.98 -4.61 7.46
CA SER A 86 9.42 -5.91 7.04
C SER A 86 10.21 -7.11 7.55
N ALA A 87 11.40 -6.89 8.10
CA ALA A 87 12.28 -7.98 8.57
C ALA A 87 11.57 -8.84 9.61
N GLY A 88 11.61 -10.16 9.41
CA GLY A 88 11.03 -11.12 10.35
C GLY A 88 9.52 -11.28 10.27
N LEU A 89 8.85 -10.57 9.36
CA LEU A 89 7.38 -10.63 9.23
C LEU A 89 6.88 -11.65 8.20
N GLY A 90 7.80 -12.32 7.51
CA GLY A 90 7.45 -13.31 6.49
C GLY A 90 7.88 -12.89 5.10
N ASP A 91 7.53 -13.71 4.10
CA ASP A 91 7.95 -13.49 2.72
C ASP A 91 7.08 -12.47 1.97
N GLU A 92 5.80 -12.40 2.30
CA GLU A 92 4.83 -11.52 1.65
C GLU A 92 4.35 -10.47 2.64
N VAL A 93 4.88 -9.26 2.53
CA VAL A 93 4.55 -8.15 3.44
C VAL A 93 4.00 -6.97 2.66
N LEU A 94 2.89 -6.42 3.13
CA LEU A 94 2.28 -5.22 2.58
C LEU A 94 2.53 -4.03 3.49
N LEU A 95 3.05 -2.95 2.93
CA LEU A 95 3.15 -1.65 3.61
C LEU A 95 2.15 -0.70 2.97
N VAL A 96 1.41 0.05 3.79
CA VAL A 96 0.43 1.04 3.33
C VAL A 96 0.82 2.42 3.85
N GLY A 97 0.92 3.40 2.96
CA GLY A 97 1.38 4.73 3.36
C GLY A 97 1.21 5.78 2.27
N HIS A 98 2.19 6.65 2.18
CA HIS A 98 2.08 7.94 1.51
C HIS A 98 3.14 8.16 0.44
N ASP A 99 2.84 9.07 -0.50
CA ASP A 99 3.80 9.62 -1.43
C ASP A 99 4.18 11.06 -1.00
N PRO A 100 5.40 11.51 -1.28
CA PRO A 100 6.40 10.90 -2.16
C PRO A 100 7.23 9.78 -1.52
N ASP A 101 7.03 9.47 -0.24
CA ASP A 101 7.88 8.53 0.49
C ASP A 101 7.91 7.13 -0.15
N PHE A 102 6.78 6.65 -0.65
CA PHE A 102 6.70 5.33 -1.27
C PHE A 102 7.39 5.28 -2.63
N SER A 103 7.20 6.31 -3.47
CA SER A 103 7.93 6.40 -4.76
C SER A 103 9.44 6.50 -4.53
N MET A 104 9.85 7.22 -3.49
CA MET A 104 11.26 7.32 -3.11
C MET A 104 11.81 5.99 -2.57
N ALA A 105 11.00 5.25 -1.83
CA ALA A 105 11.39 3.93 -1.33
C ALA A 105 11.60 2.94 -2.48
N VAL A 106 10.73 2.96 -3.49
CA VAL A 106 10.91 2.14 -4.70
C VAL A 106 12.24 2.48 -5.37
N HIS A 107 12.55 3.78 -5.51
CA HIS A 107 13.82 4.21 -6.10
C HIS A 107 15.02 3.74 -5.28
N SER A 108 14.97 3.91 -3.97
CA SER A 108 16.06 3.50 -3.08
C SER A 108 16.32 1.99 -3.11
N LEU A 109 15.27 1.19 -3.22
CA LEU A 109 15.38 -0.27 -3.21
C LEU A 109 15.73 -0.86 -4.59
N THR A 110 15.34 -0.21 -5.67
CA THR A 110 15.41 -0.83 -7.01
C THR A 110 16.14 0.01 -8.06
N GLY A 111 16.34 1.30 -7.80
CA GLY A 111 16.85 2.23 -8.81
C GLY A 111 15.77 2.72 -9.78
N ALA A 112 14.57 2.18 -9.76
CA ALA A 112 13.51 2.58 -10.66
C ALA A 112 12.94 3.96 -10.29
N GLN A 113 12.66 4.78 -11.27
CA GLN A 113 12.01 6.07 -11.08
C GLN A 113 10.53 5.91 -11.37
N VAL A 114 9.71 6.01 -10.31
CA VAL A 114 8.26 5.81 -10.41
C VAL A 114 7.52 6.97 -9.75
N ARG A 115 6.26 7.12 -10.13
CA ARG A 115 5.32 8.00 -9.44
C ARG A 115 4.06 7.19 -9.14
N MET A 116 3.92 6.80 -7.88
CA MET A 116 2.76 6.03 -7.46
C MET A 116 1.51 6.90 -7.40
N LYS A 117 0.44 6.44 -8.01
CA LYS A 117 -0.87 7.09 -7.93
C LYS A 117 -1.54 6.74 -6.60
N LYS A 118 -2.47 7.58 -6.13
CA LYS A 118 -3.32 7.25 -4.98
C LYS A 118 -4.02 5.92 -5.25
N GLY A 119 -3.91 4.99 -4.34
CA GLY A 119 -4.43 3.64 -4.53
C GLY A 119 -3.57 2.73 -5.41
N GLY A 120 -2.41 3.19 -5.83
CA GLY A 120 -1.48 2.41 -6.66
C GLY A 120 -0.62 1.45 -5.84
N LEU A 121 -0.11 0.43 -6.51
CA LEU A 121 0.61 -0.69 -5.89
C LEU A 121 1.95 -0.94 -6.58
N ALA A 122 2.99 -1.18 -5.80
CA ALA A 122 4.29 -1.64 -6.28
C ALA A 122 4.66 -2.94 -5.57
N GLY A 123 5.29 -3.86 -6.30
CA GLY A 123 5.83 -5.09 -5.75
C GLY A 123 7.32 -5.18 -6.03
N ILE A 124 8.11 -5.45 -5.00
CA ILE A 124 9.57 -5.46 -5.05
C ILE A 124 10.08 -6.79 -4.53
N GLU A 125 11.03 -7.37 -5.23
CA GLU A 125 11.68 -8.59 -4.82
C GLU A 125 13.14 -8.59 -5.24
N LYS A 126 14.04 -8.90 -4.31
CA LYS A 126 15.48 -8.99 -4.56
C LYS A 126 16.04 -7.74 -5.24
N GLY A 127 15.62 -6.55 -4.79
CA GLY A 127 16.10 -5.29 -5.33
C GLY A 127 15.54 -4.95 -6.71
N GLU A 128 14.52 -5.65 -7.19
CA GLU A 128 13.90 -5.41 -8.48
C GLU A 128 12.44 -5.02 -8.34
N LEU A 129 12.01 -4.05 -9.15
CA LEU A 129 10.61 -3.70 -9.27
C LEU A 129 9.93 -4.73 -10.18
N LYS A 130 9.12 -5.60 -9.59
CA LYS A 130 8.44 -6.67 -10.31
C LYS A 130 7.03 -6.30 -10.76
N VAL A 131 6.35 -5.45 -9.98
CA VAL A 131 4.97 -5.05 -10.22
C VAL A 131 4.83 -3.55 -10.00
N LEU A 132 4.14 -2.87 -10.91
CA LEU A 132 3.73 -1.49 -10.74
C LEU A 132 2.36 -1.33 -11.39
N LEU A 133 1.33 -1.12 -10.58
CA LEU A 133 -0.07 -1.07 -11.03
C LEU A 133 -0.75 0.19 -10.51
N ARG A 134 -1.48 0.85 -11.39
CA ARG A 134 -2.33 1.99 -11.05
C ARG A 134 -3.70 1.48 -10.58
N PRO A 135 -4.51 2.32 -9.91
CA PRO A 135 -5.86 1.90 -9.52
C PRO A 135 -6.68 1.33 -10.68
N ALA A 136 -6.52 1.87 -11.90
CA ALA A 136 -7.24 1.39 -13.08
C ALA A 136 -6.91 -0.08 -13.40
N GLU A 137 -5.64 -0.47 -13.34
CA GLU A 137 -5.23 -1.85 -13.56
C GLU A 137 -5.69 -2.75 -12.42
N LEU A 138 -5.58 -2.27 -11.18
CA LEU A 138 -6.03 -3.04 -10.01
C LEU A 138 -7.52 -3.34 -10.08
N ASP A 139 -8.32 -2.36 -10.49
CA ASP A 139 -9.76 -2.54 -10.66
C ASP A 139 -10.08 -3.58 -11.74
N ARG A 140 -9.33 -3.56 -12.85
CA ARG A 140 -9.47 -4.54 -13.94
C ARG A 140 -9.13 -5.95 -13.47
N ILE A 141 -8.05 -6.11 -12.74
CA ILE A 141 -7.63 -7.40 -12.17
C ILE A 141 -8.67 -7.92 -11.18
N ALA A 142 -9.17 -7.04 -10.32
CA ALA A 142 -10.16 -7.38 -9.31
C ALA A 142 -11.50 -7.83 -9.92
N SER A 143 -11.83 -7.32 -11.10
CA SER A 143 -13.10 -7.60 -11.80
C SER A 143 -13.05 -8.79 -12.75
N SER A 144 -11.88 -9.37 -12.95
CA SER A 144 -11.69 -10.46 -13.90
C SER A 144 -12.04 -11.84 -13.33
#